data_751feba9b2f41e1b9a3d24dfb602b322
#
_entry.id   751feba9b2f41e1b9a3d24dfb602b322
#
_cell.length_a   1.000
_cell.length_b   1.000
_cell.length_c   1.000
_cell.angle_alpha   90.00
_cell.angle_beta   90.00
_cell.angle_gamma   90.00
#
_symmetry.space_group_name_H-M   'P 1'
#
loop_
_entity.id
_entity.type
_entity.pdbx_description
1 polymer ?
#
loop_
_entity_poly.entity_id
_entity_poly.type
_entity_poly.pdbx_seq_one_letter_code
_entity_poly.pdbx_strand_id
1 'polypeptide(L)'
;MIERILPAEAVAEEGFGSAASAGAFLHPEEAAVVARAVPKRKEEFAAVRACARTALGRLGLPPVPLVPNRRGAPQWPAGVVGSMTHCDGYRAAVVARSGVLASVGIDAEPNGPLPDGVLDAVSLPGERARLRPLTARRPDVHWDRLLFSAKESVFKTWYPLTGQELDFEEAELEFDPDAGTFSARLLVPGPVVGGVRLDGFTGRWTVGSGFVLTAIALPAVASVPAPAHGLESEQPAPGLESGPPAAPVTRSAASPA
;
A
#
# COMPACT_ATOMS: atom_id res chain seq x y z
N MET A 1 -1.86 -17.66 7.24
CA MET A 1 -2.95 -17.47 6.24
C MET A 1 -2.63 -16.30 5.31
N ILE A 2 -2.32 -15.15 5.87
CA ILE A 2 -2.07 -13.93 5.10
C ILE A 2 -0.88 -14.06 4.13
N GLU A 3 0.16 -14.79 4.48
CA GLU A 3 1.33 -15.04 3.61
C GLU A 3 0.97 -15.69 2.26
N ARG A 4 -0.14 -16.45 2.19
CA ARG A 4 -0.57 -17.11 0.94
C ARG A 4 -1.04 -16.15 -0.15
N ILE A 5 -1.43 -14.94 0.25
CA ILE A 5 -1.95 -13.91 -0.65
C ILE A 5 -0.98 -12.74 -0.83
N LEU A 6 0.26 -12.90 -0.38
CA LEU A 6 1.33 -11.91 -0.48
C LEU A 6 2.46 -12.41 -1.38
N PRO A 7 3.24 -11.51 -2.01
CA PRO A 7 4.47 -11.90 -2.69
C PRO A 7 5.54 -12.31 -1.68
N ALA A 8 6.53 -13.09 -2.14
CA ALA A 8 7.58 -13.64 -1.29
C ALA A 8 8.47 -12.59 -0.61
N GLU A 9 8.52 -11.40 -1.18
CA GLU A 9 9.31 -10.27 -0.68
C GLU A 9 8.63 -9.53 0.49
N ALA A 10 7.35 -9.77 0.72
CA ALA A 10 6.62 -9.24 1.86
C ALA A 10 6.77 -10.17 3.06
N VAL A 11 7.13 -9.60 4.21
CA VAL A 11 7.24 -10.33 5.47
C VAL A 11 5.98 -10.10 6.28
N ALA A 12 5.27 -11.17 6.57
CA ALA A 12 4.05 -11.14 7.36
C ALA A 12 4.22 -11.84 8.72
N GLU A 13 3.49 -11.35 9.70
CA GLU A 13 3.31 -12.00 11.00
C GLU A 13 1.82 -11.95 11.36
N GLU A 14 1.27 -13.05 11.80
CA GLU A 14 -0.14 -13.16 12.17
C GLU A 14 -0.33 -13.88 13.50
N GLY A 15 -1.40 -13.53 14.20
CA GLY A 15 -1.74 -14.14 15.48
C GLY A 15 -3.24 -14.39 15.64
N PHE A 16 -3.58 -15.49 16.28
CA PHE A 16 -4.95 -15.95 16.50
C PHE A 16 -5.31 -15.96 17.98
N GLY A 17 -6.55 -15.61 18.29
CA GLY A 17 -7.09 -15.66 19.64
C GLY A 17 -6.38 -14.73 20.63
N SER A 18 -6.66 -14.89 21.91
CA SER A 18 -6.06 -14.09 23.00
C SER A 18 -4.57 -14.40 23.25
N ALA A 19 -4.11 -15.60 22.89
CA ALA A 19 -2.71 -16.00 23.06
C ALA A 19 -1.73 -15.09 22.28
N ALA A 20 -2.15 -14.53 21.17
CA ALA A 20 -1.34 -13.59 20.39
C ALA A 20 -1.09 -12.24 21.10
N SER A 21 -1.78 -11.96 22.20
CA SER A 21 -1.55 -10.78 23.04
C SER A 21 -0.58 -11.05 24.20
N ALA A 22 -0.26 -12.32 24.47
CA ALA A 22 0.61 -12.69 25.56
C ALA A 22 2.03 -12.15 25.34
N GLY A 23 2.50 -11.31 26.28
CA GLY A 23 3.80 -10.65 26.21
C GLY A 23 3.89 -9.46 25.25
N ALA A 24 2.78 -9.03 24.64
CA ALA A 24 2.79 -7.82 23.82
C ALA A 24 3.00 -6.58 24.71
N PHE A 25 4.05 -5.81 24.42
CA PHE A 25 4.34 -4.56 25.11
C PHE A 25 4.13 -3.36 24.18
N LEU A 26 3.93 -2.19 24.78
CA LEU A 26 3.89 -0.92 24.08
C LEU A 26 5.08 -0.07 24.49
N HIS A 27 5.70 0.61 23.53
CA HIS A 27 6.62 1.70 23.82
C HIS A 27 5.85 2.85 24.53
N PRO A 28 6.52 3.70 25.32
CA PRO A 28 5.86 4.81 26.02
C PRO A 28 5.03 5.70 25.07
N GLU A 29 5.53 5.98 23.87
CA GLU A 29 4.86 6.78 22.86
C GLU A 29 3.58 6.09 22.33
N GLU A 30 3.63 4.78 22.15
CA GLU A 30 2.47 3.97 21.73
C GLU A 30 1.43 3.87 22.86
N ALA A 31 1.88 3.69 24.10
CA ALA A 31 1.01 3.65 25.28
C ALA A 31 0.26 4.96 25.47
N ALA A 32 0.90 6.10 25.19
CA ALA A 32 0.27 7.41 25.24
C ALA A 32 -0.92 7.54 24.27
N VAL A 33 -0.84 6.93 23.08
CA VAL A 33 -1.91 6.96 22.06
C VAL A 33 -3.18 6.30 22.60
N VAL A 34 -3.05 5.20 23.31
CA VAL A 34 -4.19 4.40 23.83
C VAL A 34 -4.45 4.59 25.31
N ALA A 35 -3.86 5.62 25.93
CA ALA A 35 -3.96 5.84 27.38
C ALA A 35 -5.41 5.85 27.90
N ARG A 36 -6.32 6.46 27.12
CA ARG A 36 -7.74 6.60 27.44
C ARG A 36 -8.64 5.50 26.86
N ALA A 37 -8.06 4.55 26.09
CA ALA A 37 -8.83 3.48 25.48
C ALA A 37 -9.25 2.42 26.51
N VAL A 38 -10.33 1.71 26.21
CA VAL A 38 -10.78 0.56 27.00
C VAL A 38 -9.74 -0.58 26.95
N PRO A 39 -9.70 -1.49 27.95
CA PRO A 39 -8.68 -2.55 28.00
C PRO A 39 -8.59 -3.37 26.72
N LYS A 40 -9.70 -3.84 26.17
CA LYS A 40 -9.74 -4.59 24.90
C LYS A 40 -8.99 -3.85 23.77
N ARG A 41 -9.22 -2.54 23.62
CA ARG A 41 -8.56 -1.74 22.58
C ARG A 41 -7.06 -1.61 22.82
N LYS A 42 -6.61 -1.51 24.08
CA LYS A 42 -5.18 -1.49 24.41
C LYS A 42 -4.49 -2.81 24.06
N GLU A 43 -5.14 -3.92 24.36
CA GLU A 43 -4.64 -5.27 24.04
C GLU A 43 -4.53 -5.48 22.52
N GLU A 44 -5.58 -5.14 21.77
CA GLU A 44 -5.58 -5.23 20.30
C GLU A 44 -4.46 -4.36 19.68
N PHE A 45 -4.34 -3.12 20.19
CA PHE A 45 -3.32 -2.18 19.74
C PHE A 45 -1.89 -2.67 20.02
N ALA A 46 -1.66 -3.29 21.18
CA ALA A 46 -0.37 -3.87 21.55
C ALA A 46 -0.07 -5.12 20.72
N ALA A 47 -1.05 -6.00 20.55
CA ALA A 47 -0.89 -7.26 19.86
C ALA A 47 -0.55 -7.09 18.36
N VAL A 48 -1.24 -6.18 17.67
CA VAL A 48 -0.93 -5.92 16.24
C VAL A 48 0.44 -5.29 16.06
N ARG A 49 0.90 -4.47 17.03
CA ARG A 49 2.26 -3.90 17.01
C ARG A 49 3.34 -4.92 17.34
N ALA A 50 3.04 -5.91 18.16
CA ALA A 50 3.93 -7.04 18.37
C ALA A 50 4.14 -7.82 17.07
N CYS A 51 3.08 -8.12 16.31
CA CYS A 51 3.20 -8.70 14.96
C CYS A 51 4.08 -7.82 14.05
N ALA A 52 3.83 -6.52 14.03
CA ALA A 52 4.62 -5.60 13.20
C ALA A 52 6.11 -5.58 13.59
N ARG A 53 6.45 -5.57 14.88
CA ARG A 53 7.84 -5.64 15.35
C ARG A 53 8.51 -6.97 15.02
N THR A 54 7.78 -8.09 15.13
CA THR A 54 8.30 -9.40 14.70
C THR A 54 8.59 -9.40 13.20
N ALA A 55 7.67 -8.89 12.39
CA ALA A 55 7.87 -8.77 10.93
C ALA A 55 9.06 -7.85 10.59
N LEU A 56 9.20 -6.70 11.26
CA LEU A 56 10.37 -5.80 11.11
C LEU A 56 11.67 -6.51 11.49
N GLY A 57 11.69 -7.28 12.60
CA GLY A 57 12.85 -8.07 13.01
C GLY A 57 13.27 -9.09 11.95
N ARG A 58 12.32 -9.74 11.28
CA ARG A 58 12.58 -10.65 10.14
C ARG A 58 13.15 -9.91 8.91
N LEU A 59 12.90 -8.60 8.77
CA LEU A 59 13.57 -7.73 7.79
C LEU A 59 14.95 -7.25 8.25
N GLY A 60 15.43 -7.67 9.44
CA GLY A 60 16.70 -7.24 10.02
C GLY A 60 16.67 -5.82 10.60
N LEU A 61 15.49 -5.33 10.99
CA LEU A 61 15.32 -4.00 11.57
C LEU A 61 15.10 -4.08 13.08
N PRO A 62 15.63 -3.12 13.86
CA PRO A 62 15.40 -3.08 15.30
C PRO A 62 13.91 -2.79 15.60
N PRO A 63 13.42 -3.21 16.79
CA PRO A 63 12.11 -2.82 17.24
C PRO A 63 12.06 -1.31 17.48
N VAL A 64 11.05 -0.65 16.91
CA VAL A 64 10.83 0.79 17.04
C VAL A 64 9.37 1.05 17.43
N PRO A 65 9.05 2.20 18.04
CA PRO A 65 7.67 2.59 18.27
C PRO A 65 6.96 2.84 16.92
N LEU A 66 5.76 2.28 16.80
CA LEU A 66 4.90 2.45 15.60
C LEU A 66 3.71 3.34 15.98
N VAL A 67 3.97 4.63 16.07
CA VAL A 67 2.95 5.64 16.42
C VAL A 67 2.10 5.94 15.19
N PRO A 68 0.77 5.99 15.31
CA PRO A 68 -0.08 6.39 14.21
C PRO A 68 0.04 7.90 13.95
N ASN A 69 -0.15 8.31 12.71
CA ASN A 69 -0.33 9.70 12.37
C ASN A 69 -1.74 10.19 12.81
N ARG A 70 -2.08 11.45 12.51
CA ARG A 70 -3.38 12.04 12.89
C ARG A 70 -4.59 11.32 12.30
N ARG A 71 -4.41 10.53 11.24
CA ARG A 71 -5.44 9.75 10.55
C ARG A 71 -5.40 8.26 10.92
N GLY A 72 -4.59 7.87 11.90
CA GLY A 72 -4.50 6.49 12.38
C GLY A 72 -3.55 5.59 11.60
N ALA A 73 -2.98 6.04 10.48
CA ALA A 73 -2.03 5.25 9.71
C ALA A 73 -0.69 5.10 10.46
N PRO A 74 -0.13 3.87 10.57
CA PRO A 74 1.14 3.64 11.25
C PRO A 74 2.29 4.32 10.50
N GLN A 75 3.21 4.90 11.25
CA GLN A 75 4.45 5.47 10.71
C GLN A 75 5.53 4.40 10.74
N TRP A 76 5.91 3.94 9.56
CA TRP A 76 6.94 2.92 9.40
C TRP A 76 8.34 3.53 9.40
N PRO A 77 9.39 2.75 9.76
CA PRO A 77 10.78 3.18 9.61
C PRO A 77 11.12 3.58 8.17
N ALA A 78 12.10 4.45 8.00
CA ALA A 78 12.59 4.83 6.67
C ALA A 78 12.99 3.59 5.84
N GLY A 79 12.58 3.56 4.57
CA GLY A 79 12.83 2.45 3.66
C GLY A 79 11.92 1.23 3.86
N VAL A 80 10.85 1.37 4.64
CA VAL A 80 9.84 0.33 4.86
C VAL A 80 8.46 0.83 4.49
N VAL A 81 7.68 -0.03 3.85
CA VAL A 81 6.23 0.08 3.71
C VAL A 81 5.57 -1.05 4.48
N GLY A 82 4.35 -0.84 4.95
CA GLY A 82 3.66 -1.86 5.71
C GLY A 82 2.18 -1.58 5.92
N SER A 83 1.48 -2.57 6.41
CA SER A 83 0.06 -2.49 6.76
C SER A 83 -0.23 -3.37 7.97
N MET A 84 -1.22 -2.98 8.75
CA MET A 84 -1.70 -3.72 9.92
C MET A 84 -3.20 -3.89 9.85
N THR A 85 -3.67 -5.03 10.33
CA THR A 85 -5.11 -5.28 10.51
C THR A 85 -5.37 -6.07 11.79
N HIS A 86 -6.58 -5.94 12.33
CA HIS A 86 -7.08 -6.75 13.43
C HIS A 86 -8.59 -6.79 13.39
N CYS A 87 -9.13 -7.94 13.69
CA CYS A 87 -10.55 -8.14 14.02
C CYS A 87 -10.67 -9.05 15.24
N ASP A 88 -11.88 -9.37 15.63
CA ASP A 88 -12.08 -10.29 16.77
C ASP A 88 -11.46 -11.66 16.46
N GLY A 89 -10.52 -12.08 17.30
CA GLY A 89 -9.82 -13.37 17.15
C GLY A 89 -8.65 -13.38 16.16
N TYR A 90 -8.36 -12.31 15.41
CA TYR A 90 -7.27 -12.26 14.45
C TYR A 90 -6.55 -10.92 14.41
N ARG A 91 -5.24 -10.94 14.19
CA ARG A 91 -4.40 -9.78 13.94
C ARG A 91 -3.25 -10.13 13.01
N ALA A 92 -2.83 -9.19 12.19
CA ALA A 92 -1.67 -9.36 11.32
C ALA A 92 -0.98 -8.04 11.02
N ALA A 93 0.31 -8.14 10.69
CA ALA A 93 1.08 -7.06 10.12
C ALA A 93 1.90 -7.59 8.96
N VAL A 94 2.06 -6.76 7.94
CA VAL A 94 2.89 -7.03 6.77
C VAL A 94 3.82 -5.86 6.56
N VAL A 95 5.10 -6.14 6.31
CA VAL A 95 6.12 -5.15 5.99
C VAL A 95 6.94 -5.59 4.79
N ALA A 96 7.47 -4.61 4.04
CA ALA A 96 8.40 -4.85 2.94
C ALA A 96 9.38 -3.68 2.81
N ARG A 97 10.49 -3.88 2.10
CA ARG A 97 11.38 -2.78 1.71
C ARG A 97 10.68 -1.90 0.67
N SER A 98 10.75 -0.58 0.83
CA SER A 98 10.12 0.38 -0.09
C SER A 98 10.72 0.37 -1.51
N GLY A 99 11.93 -0.17 -1.69
CA GLY A 99 12.52 -0.44 -3.00
C GLY A 99 11.93 -1.67 -3.71
N VAL A 100 11.17 -2.49 -3.00
CA VAL A 100 10.50 -3.70 -3.53
C VAL A 100 9.02 -3.48 -3.71
N LEU A 101 8.35 -2.95 -2.70
CA LEU A 101 6.95 -2.55 -2.78
C LEU A 101 6.81 -1.04 -2.57
N ALA A 102 6.02 -0.40 -3.41
CA ALA A 102 5.65 1.00 -3.25
C ALA A 102 4.62 1.19 -2.13
N SER A 103 3.72 0.22 -1.97
CA SER A 103 2.71 0.20 -0.90
C SER A 103 2.21 -1.23 -0.67
N VAL A 104 1.66 -1.46 0.51
CA VAL A 104 0.94 -2.69 0.84
C VAL A 104 -0.26 -2.35 1.72
N GLY A 105 -1.41 -2.96 1.41
CA GLY A 105 -2.64 -2.85 2.18
C GLY A 105 -3.18 -4.23 2.49
N ILE A 106 -3.43 -4.52 3.75
CA ILE A 106 -4.05 -5.77 4.19
C ILE A 106 -5.28 -5.49 5.03
N ASP A 107 -6.24 -6.40 4.93
CA ASP A 107 -7.37 -6.40 5.84
C ASP A 107 -7.81 -7.82 6.17
N ALA A 108 -8.46 -7.96 7.34
CA ALA A 108 -9.01 -9.20 7.83
C ALA A 108 -10.30 -8.94 8.61
N GLU A 109 -11.31 -9.74 8.31
CA GLU A 109 -12.63 -9.67 8.93
C GLU A 109 -13.12 -11.08 9.30
N PRO A 110 -13.99 -11.23 10.31
CA PRO A 110 -14.69 -12.48 10.53
C PRO A 110 -15.52 -12.86 9.29
N ASN A 111 -15.45 -14.10 8.84
CA ASN A 111 -16.27 -14.60 7.74
C ASN A 111 -17.73 -14.77 8.17
N GLY A 112 -18.44 -13.68 8.32
CA GLY A 112 -19.84 -13.58 8.71
C GLY A 112 -20.50 -12.38 8.02
N PRO A 113 -21.82 -12.29 8.00
CA PRO A 113 -22.52 -11.22 7.30
C PRO A 113 -22.16 -9.84 7.88
N LEU A 114 -22.19 -8.82 7.02
CA LEU A 114 -22.15 -7.43 7.48
C LEU A 114 -23.42 -7.11 8.29
N PRO A 115 -23.34 -6.18 9.25
CA PRO A 115 -24.54 -5.62 9.87
C PRO A 115 -25.47 -4.98 8.83
N ASP A 116 -26.76 -4.96 9.12
CA ASP A 116 -27.77 -4.38 8.23
C ASP A 116 -27.42 -2.93 7.84
N GLY A 117 -27.56 -2.64 6.57
CA GLY A 117 -27.32 -1.31 5.98
C GLY A 117 -25.83 -1.01 5.70
N VAL A 118 -24.88 -1.77 6.26
CA VAL A 118 -23.46 -1.51 6.03
C VAL A 118 -23.08 -1.76 4.57
N LEU A 119 -23.56 -2.85 3.96
CA LEU A 119 -23.27 -3.15 2.55
C LEU A 119 -23.68 -2.00 1.63
N ASP A 120 -24.84 -1.40 1.86
CA ASP A 120 -25.32 -0.26 1.04
C ASP A 120 -24.42 0.97 1.20
N ALA A 121 -23.89 1.20 2.40
CA ALA A 121 -23.01 2.33 2.69
C ALA A 121 -21.59 2.19 2.13
N VAL A 122 -21.11 0.94 1.92
CA VAL A 122 -19.72 0.70 1.49
C VAL A 122 -19.59 0.23 0.04
N SER A 123 -20.69 0.13 -0.70
CA SER A 123 -20.68 -0.49 -2.04
C SER A 123 -21.52 0.26 -3.08
N LEU A 124 -21.06 0.17 -4.30
CA LEU A 124 -21.80 0.62 -5.49
C LEU A 124 -22.92 -0.37 -5.84
N PRO A 125 -24.03 0.10 -6.47
CA PRO A 125 -25.11 -0.80 -6.92
C PRO A 125 -24.64 -1.91 -7.85
N GLY A 126 -23.66 -1.63 -8.74
CA GLY A 126 -23.05 -2.61 -9.64
C GLY A 126 -22.29 -3.71 -8.89
N GLU A 127 -21.58 -3.37 -7.83
CA GLU A 127 -20.87 -4.35 -6.99
C GLU A 127 -21.88 -5.29 -6.32
N ARG A 128 -22.92 -4.78 -5.69
CA ARG A 128 -23.97 -5.60 -5.06
C ARG A 128 -24.63 -6.58 -6.04
N ALA A 129 -24.88 -6.14 -7.28
CA ALA A 129 -25.42 -7.02 -8.30
C ALA A 129 -24.47 -8.18 -8.65
N ARG A 130 -23.15 -7.91 -8.70
CA ARG A 130 -22.12 -8.93 -8.95
C ARG A 130 -21.92 -9.91 -7.80
N LEU A 131 -22.19 -9.52 -6.55
CA LEU A 131 -22.05 -10.43 -5.41
C LEU A 131 -23.11 -11.55 -5.39
N ARG A 132 -24.29 -11.33 -5.92
CA ARG A 132 -25.39 -12.32 -5.90
C ARG A 132 -25.01 -13.67 -6.53
N PRO A 133 -24.50 -13.74 -7.77
CA PRO A 133 -24.08 -15.01 -8.37
C PRO A 133 -22.88 -15.62 -7.65
N LEU A 134 -21.99 -14.83 -7.05
CA LEU A 134 -20.86 -15.32 -6.27
C LEU A 134 -21.35 -16.04 -5.00
N THR A 135 -22.33 -15.49 -4.30
CA THR A 135 -22.94 -16.14 -3.13
C THR A 135 -23.57 -17.49 -3.47
N ALA A 136 -24.23 -17.59 -4.62
CA ALA A 136 -24.79 -18.86 -5.06
C ALA A 136 -23.70 -19.89 -5.40
N ARG A 137 -22.56 -19.44 -5.96
CA ARG A 137 -21.42 -20.28 -6.35
C ARG A 137 -20.54 -20.73 -5.18
N ARG A 138 -20.30 -19.82 -4.22
CA ARG A 138 -19.46 -20.04 -3.05
C ARG A 138 -20.20 -19.55 -1.79
N PRO A 139 -21.16 -20.35 -1.28
CA PRO A 139 -21.96 -19.99 -0.10
C PRO A 139 -21.17 -20.03 1.21
N ASP A 140 -19.95 -20.59 1.20
CA ASP A 140 -18.99 -20.60 2.29
C ASP A 140 -18.31 -19.24 2.52
N VAL A 141 -18.48 -18.30 1.58
CA VAL A 141 -17.89 -16.96 1.62
C VAL A 141 -18.98 -15.91 1.86
N HIS A 142 -18.81 -15.11 2.88
CA HIS A 142 -19.62 -13.90 3.08
C HIS A 142 -19.06 -12.78 2.17
N TRP A 143 -19.59 -12.71 0.95
CA TRP A 143 -19.09 -11.81 -0.10
C TRP A 143 -19.28 -10.33 0.20
N ASP A 144 -20.30 -9.98 0.97
CA ASP A 144 -20.51 -8.64 1.51
C ASP A 144 -19.35 -8.23 2.44
N ARG A 145 -18.95 -9.12 3.35
CA ARG A 145 -17.82 -8.92 4.25
C ARG A 145 -16.49 -8.90 3.50
N LEU A 146 -16.32 -9.77 2.52
CA LEU A 146 -15.14 -9.79 1.67
C LEU A 146 -15.01 -8.49 0.85
N LEU A 147 -16.12 -7.93 0.35
CA LEU A 147 -16.11 -6.64 -0.34
C LEU A 147 -15.66 -5.52 0.61
N PHE A 148 -16.19 -5.46 1.82
CA PHE A 148 -15.75 -4.49 2.83
C PHE A 148 -14.25 -4.60 3.10
N SER A 149 -13.78 -5.81 3.39
CA SER A 149 -12.35 -6.06 3.64
C SER A 149 -11.47 -5.67 2.45
N ALA A 150 -11.90 -5.94 1.22
CA ALA A 150 -11.15 -5.53 0.02
C ALA A 150 -11.10 -4.00 -0.15
N LYS A 151 -12.20 -3.29 0.13
CA LYS A 151 -12.24 -1.82 0.17
C LYS A 151 -11.26 -1.24 1.19
N GLU A 152 -11.20 -1.83 2.39
CA GLU A 152 -10.23 -1.46 3.43
C GLU A 152 -8.78 -1.68 2.96
N SER A 153 -8.49 -2.79 2.27
CA SER A 153 -7.16 -3.03 1.69
C SER A 153 -6.81 -2.00 0.61
N VAL A 154 -7.79 -1.58 -0.20
CA VAL A 154 -7.62 -0.50 -1.18
C VAL A 154 -7.24 0.80 -0.47
N PHE A 155 -8.00 1.21 0.55
CA PHE A 155 -7.70 2.42 1.32
C PHE A 155 -6.32 2.36 1.98
N LYS A 156 -5.97 1.23 2.60
CA LYS A 156 -4.66 1.03 3.25
C LYS A 156 -3.49 1.01 2.26
N THR A 157 -3.74 0.72 0.98
CA THR A 157 -2.76 0.86 -0.11
C THR A 157 -2.68 2.29 -0.63
N TRP A 158 -3.83 2.95 -0.79
CA TRP A 158 -3.98 4.28 -1.33
C TRP A 158 -3.40 5.37 -0.42
N TYR A 159 -3.78 5.35 0.87
CA TYR A 159 -3.46 6.42 1.79
C TYR A 159 -1.94 6.69 1.94
N PRO A 160 -1.06 5.68 2.07
CA PRO A 160 0.38 5.91 2.13
C PRO A 160 0.98 6.56 0.88
N LEU A 161 0.34 6.37 -0.29
CA LEU A 161 0.81 6.90 -1.57
C LEU A 161 0.36 8.35 -1.81
N THR A 162 -0.80 8.74 -1.28
CA THR A 162 -1.47 10.00 -1.61
C THR A 162 -1.57 10.96 -0.43
N GLY A 163 -1.62 10.44 0.80
CA GLY A 163 -1.97 11.21 1.99
C GLY A 163 -3.43 11.69 2.01
N GLN A 164 -4.27 11.22 1.08
CA GLN A 164 -5.67 11.64 0.91
C GLN A 164 -6.63 10.54 1.32
N GLU A 165 -7.84 10.94 1.75
CA GLU A 165 -8.95 10.02 1.93
C GLU A 165 -9.37 9.42 0.58
N LEU A 166 -10.01 8.27 0.63
CA LEU A 166 -10.67 7.61 -0.47
C LEU A 166 -11.98 7.06 0.07
N ASP A 167 -13.08 7.57 -0.44
CA ASP A 167 -14.41 7.12 -0.05
C ASP A 167 -14.72 5.75 -0.69
N PHE A 168 -15.60 4.98 -0.06
CA PHE A 168 -15.97 3.64 -0.56
C PHE A 168 -16.53 3.68 -1.99
N GLU A 169 -17.19 4.76 -2.37
CA GLU A 169 -17.78 4.97 -3.70
C GLU A 169 -16.72 5.34 -4.77
N GLU A 170 -15.51 5.71 -4.37
CA GLU A 170 -14.46 6.15 -5.27
C GLU A 170 -13.57 5.01 -5.80
N ALA A 171 -13.86 3.77 -5.41
CA ALA A 171 -13.23 2.57 -5.98
C ALA A 171 -14.29 1.50 -6.26
N GLU A 172 -14.29 0.95 -7.46
CA GLU A 172 -15.18 -0.14 -7.87
C GLU A 172 -14.43 -1.46 -7.91
N LEU A 173 -14.96 -2.48 -7.22
CA LEU A 173 -14.32 -3.78 -7.08
C LEU A 173 -15.01 -4.88 -7.87
N GLU A 174 -14.20 -5.82 -8.35
CA GLU A 174 -14.64 -7.05 -8.99
C GLU A 174 -13.79 -8.23 -8.51
N PHE A 175 -14.45 -9.36 -8.20
CA PHE A 175 -13.79 -10.57 -7.68
C PHE A 175 -13.71 -11.66 -8.72
N ASP A 176 -12.56 -12.32 -8.80
CA ASP A 176 -12.40 -13.61 -9.46
C ASP A 176 -12.36 -14.72 -8.38
N PRO A 177 -13.45 -15.53 -8.26
CA PRO A 177 -13.52 -16.58 -7.25
C PRO A 177 -12.62 -17.77 -7.53
N ASP A 178 -12.20 -17.98 -8.78
CA ASP A 178 -11.34 -19.10 -9.18
C ASP A 178 -9.88 -18.78 -8.96
N ALA A 179 -9.47 -17.57 -9.33
CA ALA A 179 -8.10 -17.11 -9.15
C ALA A 179 -7.81 -16.66 -7.70
N GLY A 180 -8.84 -16.41 -6.88
CA GLY A 180 -8.67 -15.81 -5.55
C GLY A 180 -8.10 -14.41 -5.60
N THR A 181 -8.50 -13.64 -6.62
CA THR A 181 -8.06 -12.27 -6.85
C THR A 181 -9.22 -11.30 -6.89
N PHE A 182 -8.91 -10.02 -6.78
CA PHE A 182 -9.85 -8.95 -7.06
C PHE A 182 -9.14 -7.80 -7.77
N SER A 183 -9.89 -7.05 -8.56
CA SER A 183 -9.47 -5.77 -9.13
C SER A 183 -10.24 -4.64 -8.46
N ALA A 184 -9.58 -3.52 -8.25
CA ALA A 184 -10.16 -2.29 -7.75
C ALA A 184 -9.87 -1.18 -8.77
N ARG A 185 -10.88 -0.75 -9.51
CA ARG A 185 -10.79 0.39 -10.43
C ARG A 185 -11.06 1.67 -9.66
N LEU A 186 -10.13 2.61 -9.71
CA LEU A 186 -10.30 3.94 -9.11
C LEU A 186 -11.24 4.79 -9.97
N LEU A 187 -12.18 5.46 -9.32
CA LEU A 187 -13.14 6.37 -9.94
C LEU A 187 -12.71 7.84 -9.78
N VAL A 188 -11.57 8.03 -9.16
CA VAL A 188 -10.87 9.30 -8.97
C VAL A 188 -9.45 9.21 -9.54
N PRO A 189 -8.75 10.33 -9.78
CA PRO A 189 -7.38 10.29 -10.28
C PRO A 189 -6.46 9.53 -9.33
N GLY A 190 -5.88 8.43 -9.78
CA GLY A 190 -5.04 7.56 -8.97
C GLY A 190 -3.66 8.12 -8.65
N PRO A 191 -2.90 7.46 -7.75
CA PRO A 191 -1.56 7.86 -7.37
C PRO A 191 -0.58 7.70 -8.53
N VAL A 192 0.52 8.45 -8.49
CA VAL A 192 1.65 8.29 -9.42
C VAL A 192 2.73 7.48 -8.74
N VAL A 193 3.06 6.32 -9.30
CA VAL A 193 4.10 5.42 -8.79
C VAL A 193 5.11 5.18 -9.91
N GLY A 194 6.39 5.48 -9.66
CA GLY A 194 7.42 5.36 -10.69
C GLY A 194 7.17 6.19 -11.95
N GLY A 195 6.49 7.32 -11.83
CA GLY A 195 6.13 8.18 -12.96
C GLY A 195 4.87 7.75 -13.72
N VAL A 196 4.24 6.64 -13.35
CA VAL A 196 3.01 6.12 -13.96
C VAL A 196 1.82 6.39 -13.05
N ARG A 197 0.77 7.02 -13.60
CA ARG A 197 -0.50 7.17 -12.89
C ARG A 197 -1.25 5.84 -12.94
N LEU A 198 -1.65 5.38 -11.78
CA LEU A 198 -2.45 4.15 -11.64
C LEU A 198 -3.94 4.49 -11.79
N ASP A 199 -4.67 3.61 -12.45
CA ASP A 199 -6.13 3.65 -12.57
C ASP A 199 -6.83 2.62 -11.66
N GLY A 200 -6.04 1.82 -10.94
CA GLY A 200 -6.55 0.81 -10.03
C GLY A 200 -5.48 -0.01 -9.35
N PHE A 201 -5.94 -0.99 -8.60
CA PHE A 201 -5.10 -1.97 -7.90
C PHE A 201 -5.61 -3.38 -8.18
N THR A 202 -4.70 -4.36 -8.14
CA THR A 202 -5.05 -5.78 -8.11
C THR A 202 -4.67 -6.34 -6.75
N GLY A 203 -5.60 -7.07 -6.14
CA GLY A 203 -5.39 -7.72 -4.86
C GLY A 203 -5.68 -9.21 -4.91
N ARG A 204 -5.39 -9.87 -3.81
CA ARG A 204 -5.69 -11.28 -3.57
C ARG A 204 -6.52 -11.42 -2.31
N TRP A 205 -7.28 -12.51 -2.25
CA TRP A 205 -8.09 -12.82 -1.08
C TRP A 205 -8.04 -14.31 -0.76
N THR A 206 -8.35 -14.63 0.47
CA THR A 206 -8.51 -16.02 0.94
C THR A 206 -9.53 -16.08 2.07
N VAL A 207 -10.13 -17.25 2.24
CA VAL A 207 -11.03 -17.56 3.34
C VAL A 207 -10.51 -18.79 4.08
N GLY A 208 -10.52 -18.73 5.39
CA GLY A 208 -10.11 -19.86 6.22
C GLY A 208 -10.14 -19.52 7.71
N SER A 209 -10.18 -20.55 8.54
CA SER A 209 -10.22 -20.42 10.01
C SER A 209 -11.27 -19.43 10.53
N GLY A 210 -12.38 -19.26 9.81
CA GLY A 210 -13.45 -18.33 10.19
C GLY A 210 -13.22 -16.87 9.78
N PHE A 211 -12.22 -16.58 8.94
CA PHE A 211 -11.89 -15.21 8.50
C PHE A 211 -11.88 -15.10 6.98
N VAL A 212 -12.18 -13.91 6.47
CA VAL A 212 -11.83 -13.44 5.14
C VAL A 212 -10.61 -12.53 5.27
N LEU A 213 -9.63 -12.70 4.38
CA LEU A 213 -8.42 -11.89 4.32
C LEU A 213 -8.23 -11.35 2.92
N THR A 214 -7.83 -10.10 2.84
CA THR A 214 -7.51 -9.42 1.58
C THR A 214 -6.14 -8.75 1.66
N ALA A 215 -5.45 -8.69 0.52
CA ALA A 215 -4.15 -8.04 0.42
C ALA A 215 -3.95 -7.42 -0.96
N ILE A 216 -3.38 -6.23 -0.98
CA ILE A 216 -2.80 -5.58 -2.16
C ILE A 216 -1.32 -5.37 -1.86
N ALA A 217 -0.45 -5.85 -2.73
CA ALA A 217 0.98 -5.60 -2.68
C ALA A 217 1.37 -4.91 -3.99
N LEU A 218 1.60 -3.62 -3.94
CA LEU A 218 1.94 -2.81 -5.10
C LEU A 218 3.45 -2.78 -5.28
N PRO A 219 4.00 -3.33 -6.38
CA PRO A 219 5.44 -3.30 -6.63
C PRO A 219 5.98 -1.88 -6.73
N ALA A 220 7.18 -1.65 -6.21
CA ALA A 220 7.95 -0.47 -6.58
C ALA A 220 8.33 -0.62 -8.05
N VAL A 221 7.99 0.36 -8.88
CA VAL A 221 8.45 0.35 -10.26
C VAL A 221 9.97 0.48 -10.22
N ALA A 222 10.70 -0.51 -10.73
CA ALA A 222 12.14 -0.42 -10.84
C ALA A 222 12.49 0.86 -11.61
N SER A 223 13.26 1.76 -11.00
CA SER A 223 13.82 2.91 -11.71
C SER A 223 14.59 2.34 -12.88
N VAL A 224 14.13 2.57 -14.12
CA VAL A 224 14.92 2.28 -15.30
C VAL A 224 16.20 3.10 -15.11
N PRO A 225 17.39 2.49 -15.00
CA PRO A 225 18.61 3.27 -14.89
C PRO A 225 18.63 4.21 -16.10
N ALA A 226 18.84 5.50 -15.85
CA ALA A 226 19.00 6.48 -16.91
C ALA A 226 20.04 5.92 -17.90
N PRO A 227 19.79 5.96 -19.21
CA PRO A 227 20.76 5.50 -20.18
C PRO A 227 22.07 6.20 -19.85
N ALA A 228 23.13 5.42 -19.62
CA ALA A 228 24.46 5.97 -19.42
C ALA A 228 24.74 6.82 -20.67
N HIS A 229 24.75 8.14 -20.49
CA HIS A 229 25.24 9.03 -21.51
C HIS A 229 26.67 8.57 -21.80
N GLY A 230 26.84 7.87 -22.94
CA GLY A 230 28.14 7.54 -23.44
C GLY A 230 28.92 8.85 -23.55
N LEU A 231 30.05 8.91 -22.86
CA LEU A 231 31.08 9.87 -23.16
C LEU A 231 31.50 9.56 -24.58
N GLU A 232 30.88 10.22 -25.59
CA GLU A 232 31.45 10.32 -26.89
C GLU A 232 32.76 11.06 -26.70
N SER A 233 33.85 10.29 -26.80
CA SER A 233 35.20 10.82 -26.92
C SER A 233 35.25 11.62 -28.24
N GLU A 234 35.20 12.95 -28.14
CA GLU A 234 35.56 13.84 -29.20
C GLU A 234 37.00 13.53 -29.64
N GLN A 235 37.14 12.89 -30.79
CA GLN A 235 38.41 12.84 -31.51
C GLN A 235 38.70 14.23 -32.04
N PRO A 236 39.88 14.80 -31.85
CA PRO A 236 40.27 16.06 -32.48
C PRO A 236 40.46 15.85 -33.98
N ALA A 237 39.76 16.65 -34.78
CA ALA A 237 39.93 16.71 -36.21
C ALA A 237 41.35 17.26 -36.58
N PRO A 238 41.99 16.77 -37.66
CA PRO A 238 43.32 17.21 -38.07
C PRO A 238 43.30 18.64 -38.62
N GLY A 239 44.35 19.39 -38.29
CA GLY A 239 44.52 20.81 -38.56
C GLY A 239 44.45 21.18 -40.07
N LEU A 240 43.95 22.37 -40.29
CA LEU A 240 44.13 23.14 -41.53
C LEU A 240 44.83 24.45 -41.19
N GLU A 241 45.83 24.69 -42.04
CA GLU A 241 46.85 25.71 -41.92
C GLU A 241 46.36 27.15 -41.95
N SER A 242 47.17 27.99 -41.35
CA SER A 242 47.10 29.43 -41.20
C SER A 242 47.14 30.19 -42.54
N GLY A 243 46.22 31.14 -42.73
CA GLY A 243 46.32 32.22 -43.68
C GLY A 243 46.22 33.59 -42.96
N PRO A 244 46.89 34.65 -43.45
CA PRO A 244 47.20 35.84 -42.66
C PRO A 244 46.07 36.87 -42.57
N PRO A 245 46.19 37.89 -41.69
CA PRO A 245 45.07 38.71 -41.21
C PRO A 245 44.78 39.90 -42.16
N ALA A 246 43.52 40.22 -42.35
CA ALA A 246 43.06 41.48 -42.96
C ALA A 246 42.58 42.46 -41.91
N ALA A 247 42.97 43.72 -42.13
CA ALA A 247 42.83 44.87 -41.21
C ALA A 247 41.41 45.46 -41.08
N PRO A 248 41.17 46.39 -40.14
CA PRO A 248 39.85 46.73 -39.62
C PRO A 248 39.15 47.82 -40.44
N VAL A 249 37.84 47.78 -40.54
CA VAL A 249 37.00 48.90 -41.00
C VAL A 249 36.11 49.37 -39.85
N THR A 250 36.37 50.61 -39.48
CA THR A 250 35.54 51.44 -38.57
C THR A 250 34.34 52.01 -39.33
N ARG A 251 33.22 52.17 -38.65
CA ARG A 251 32.20 53.26 -38.67
C ARG A 251 30.85 52.68 -38.26
N SER A 252 30.03 53.34 -37.61
CA SER A 252 29.82 54.63 -36.91
C SER A 252 28.36 54.64 -36.43
N ALA A 253 28.16 55.26 -35.29
CA ALA A 253 26.92 55.50 -34.57
C ALA A 253 25.72 55.92 -35.38
N ALA A 254 24.53 55.58 -34.88
CA ALA A 254 23.43 56.52 -34.62
C ALA A 254 22.30 55.85 -33.86
N SER A 255 21.97 56.30 -32.67
CA SER A 255 20.65 56.45 -32.05
C SER A 255 20.02 57.72 -32.58
N PRO A 256 18.75 58.12 -32.42
CA PRO A 256 17.73 57.64 -31.48
C PRO A 256 16.30 57.56 -32.07
N ALA A 257 15.37 56.97 -31.38
CA ALA A 257 14.08 57.50 -30.95
C ALA A 257 13.32 56.42 -30.15
#